data_c3233cb5f7ceb7c4ecd33474f8264e5a
#
_entry.id   c3233cb5f7ceb7c4ecd33474f8264e5a
#
_cell.length_a   1.000
_cell.length_b   1.000
_cell.length_c   1.000
_cell.angle_alpha   90.00
_cell.angle_beta   90.00
_cell.angle_gamma   90.00
#
_symmetry.space_group_name_H-M   'P 1'
#
loop_
_entity.id
_entity.type
_entity.pdbx_description
1 polymer ?
#
loop_
_entity_poly.entity_id
_entity_poly.type
_entity_poly.pdbx_seq_one_letter_code
_entity_poly.pdbx_strand_id
1 'polypeptide(L)'
;MVLSTHARSAVLTGLAVLATSVLGGCSLTGSSEDEGASAAERVVLVTHDSFSLPDELVADFEKRTGLDLEVRPSGDAGTLTNKLVLTKDDPIGDVAFGVDNTFASRALGEGVFASYAPELPPGAADHELPGDADDLLTPVDTGAVCLNVDDAWYAERDLAPPRTLEDLTEPAYRDQLVLPGAATSSPGMAFLLTTIARYGEGWADYWRELMANGARLTSGWSEAYQAEFTQGGGEGERPLVLSYDSSPAFTVSGGASTTSALLDTCFEQVEYAGVLAGADNPDGAEQVIDFLLSDEVQAALPESMYVFPVSAQVELPAAWARHAPRPERTWQVDPAEIDENRAAWLREWNDLVAR
;
A
#
# COMPACT_ATOMS: atom_id res chain seq x y z
N MET A 1 -0.43 14.41 -59.61
CA MET A 1 -1.43 14.09 -60.63
C MET A 1 -2.77 14.06 -59.92
N VAL A 2 -3.49 15.13 -60.16
CA VAL A 2 -4.92 15.34 -60.38
C VAL A 2 -5.81 15.08 -59.15
N LEU A 3 -6.26 16.12 -58.39
CA LEU A 3 -7.45 17.00 -58.59
C LEU A 3 -8.77 16.16 -58.59
N SER A 4 -9.80 16.48 -57.78
CA SER A 4 -10.66 17.66 -57.80
C SER A 4 -11.76 17.52 -56.76
N THR A 5 -11.96 18.42 -55.83
CA THR A 5 -13.03 19.43 -55.72
C THR A 5 -14.48 19.00 -56.11
N HIS A 6 -15.44 19.20 -55.21
CA HIS A 6 -16.47 20.24 -55.31
C HIS A 6 -17.41 20.31 -54.12
N ALA A 7 -17.62 21.55 -53.72
CA ALA A 7 -18.62 22.10 -52.85
C ALA A 7 -19.99 22.23 -53.53
N ARG A 8 -21.07 22.40 -52.75
CA ARG A 8 -22.08 23.44 -52.90
C ARG A 8 -23.27 23.30 -51.94
N SER A 9 -23.37 24.30 -51.16
CA SER A 9 -24.46 25.04 -50.57
C SER A 9 -25.85 24.90 -51.19
N ALA A 10 -26.91 24.90 -50.38
CA ALA A 10 -28.12 25.67 -50.62
C ALA A 10 -28.97 25.85 -49.35
N VAL A 11 -29.30 27.06 -49.13
CA VAL A 11 -30.15 27.78 -48.20
C VAL A 11 -31.59 27.68 -48.63
N LEU A 12 -32.58 27.76 -47.71
CA LEU A 12 -33.77 28.63 -47.71
C LEU A 12 -34.86 28.09 -46.75
N THR A 13 -35.11 28.82 -45.69
CA THR A 13 -36.19 29.79 -45.42
C THR A 13 -37.62 29.22 -45.17
N GLY A 14 -38.11 29.39 -43.94
CA GLY A 14 -39.30 30.14 -43.64
C GLY A 14 -40.60 29.36 -43.40
N LEU A 15 -41.19 29.41 -42.26
CA LEU A 15 -42.47 30.13 -42.00
C LEU A 15 -42.95 29.88 -40.56
N ALA A 16 -43.28 30.94 -39.89
CA ALA A 16 -43.97 30.99 -38.62
C ALA A 16 -45.49 30.82 -38.80
N VAL A 17 -46.13 30.07 -37.91
CA VAL A 17 -47.57 30.22 -37.66
C VAL A 17 -47.82 30.16 -36.16
N LEU A 18 -48.31 31.27 -35.64
CA LEU A 18 -48.98 31.38 -34.33
C LEU A 18 -50.38 30.78 -34.41
N ALA A 19 -50.80 30.04 -33.40
CA ALA A 19 -52.19 29.92 -33.02
C ALA A 19 -52.35 29.59 -31.54
N THR A 20 -53.15 30.35 -30.92
CA THR A 20 -53.51 30.56 -29.50
C THR A 20 -54.42 29.46 -28.93
N SER A 21 -54.19 29.24 -27.61
CA SER A 21 -55.17 29.02 -26.52
C SER A 21 -56.21 27.94 -26.60
N VAL A 22 -56.25 27.07 -25.58
CA VAL A 22 -57.48 26.86 -24.74
C VAL A 22 -57.06 26.22 -23.41
N LEU A 23 -57.48 26.81 -22.32
CA LEU A 23 -57.47 26.32 -20.96
C LEU A 23 -58.39 25.11 -20.82
N GLY A 24 -57.91 24.07 -20.13
CA GLY A 24 -58.70 22.96 -19.67
C GLY A 24 -58.00 22.33 -18.45
N GLY A 25 -58.39 22.79 -17.27
CA GLY A 25 -57.95 22.18 -16.03
C GLY A 25 -58.64 20.82 -15.81
N CYS A 26 -57.85 19.84 -15.40
CA CYS A 26 -58.29 18.69 -14.61
C CYS A 26 -57.18 18.32 -13.65
N SER A 27 -57.42 18.65 -12.40
CA SER A 27 -56.69 18.08 -11.25
C SER A 27 -56.92 16.57 -11.25
N LEU A 28 -55.85 15.83 -11.35
CA LEU A 28 -55.80 14.46 -10.83
C LEU A 28 -54.49 14.38 -10.00
N THR A 29 -54.69 14.47 -8.69
CA THR A 29 -53.76 14.06 -7.68
C THR A 29 -53.39 12.59 -7.90
N GLY A 30 -52.21 12.38 -8.42
CA GLY A 30 -51.50 11.12 -8.38
C GLY A 30 -50.15 11.44 -7.79
N SER A 31 -50.04 11.32 -6.47
CA SER A 31 -48.74 11.23 -5.80
C SER A 31 -48.09 9.91 -6.21
N SER A 32 -47.36 9.93 -7.30
CA SER A 32 -46.23 9.02 -7.45
C SER A 32 -45.11 9.63 -6.60
N GLU A 33 -45.01 9.14 -5.38
CA GLU A 33 -43.77 9.13 -4.68
C GLU A 33 -42.80 8.30 -5.55
N ASP A 34 -42.15 8.97 -6.48
CA ASP A 34 -40.87 8.52 -7.01
C ASP A 34 -39.93 8.64 -5.79
N GLU A 35 -39.86 7.55 -5.02
CA GLU A 35 -38.68 7.33 -4.17
C GLU A 35 -37.51 7.29 -5.15
N GLY A 36 -37.01 8.49 -5.51
CA GLY A 36 -35.70 8.62 -6.13
C GLY A 36 -34.73 7.94 -5.18
N ALA A 37 -34.27 6.77 -5.56
CA ALA A 37 -33.12 6.16 -4.91
C ALA A 37 -32.05 7.27 -4.86
N SER A 38 -31.79 7.80 -3.66
CA SER A 38 -30.68 8.71 -3.44
C SER A 38 -29.46 7.99 -3.97
N ALA A 39 -28.73 8.60 -4.91
CA ALA A 39 -27.45 8.03 -5.33
C ALA A 39 -26.63 7.82 -4.06
N ALA A 40 -26.03 6.63 -3.91
CA ALA A 40 -25.16 6.34 -2.79
C ALA A 40 -24.10 7.45 -2.66
N GLU A 41 -23.88 7.92 -1.46
CA GLU A 41 -22.86 8.92 -1.19
C GLU A 41 -21.48 8.25 -1.35
N ARG A 42 -20.62 8.84 -2.18
CA ARG A 42 -19.31 8.24 -2.47
C ARG A 42 -18.32 8.58 -1.38
N VAL A 43 -17.49 7.59 -1.04
CA VAL A 43 -16.28 7.77 -0.23
C VAL A 43 -15.07 7.19 -0.98
N VAL A 44 -13.96 7.94 -1.02
CA VAL A 44 -12.76 7.56 -1.77
C VAL A 44 -11.65 7.15 -0.81
N LEU A 45 -11.27 5.86 -0.86
CA LEU A 45 -10.12 5.30 -0.16
C LEU A 45 -8.89 5.29 -1.08
N VAL A 46 -7.91 6.13 -0.75
CA VAL A 46 -6.62 6.19 -1.48
C VAL A 46 -5.65 5.21 -0.85
N THR A 47 -5.08 4.30 -1.65
CA THR A 47 -4.26 3.18 -1.14
C THR A 47 -2.91 3.07 -1.86
N HIS A 48 -2.01 2.27 -1.29
CA HIS A 48 -0.89 1.71 -2.04
C HIS A 48 -1.37 0.65 -3.06
N ASP A 49 -0.52 0.32 -4.05
CA ASP A 49 -0.90 -0.54 -5.19
C ASP A 49 -1.13 -2.01 -4.79
N SER A 50 -0.64 -2.44 -3.62
CA SER A 50 -0.78 -3.82 -3.13
C SER A 50 -2.03 -4.02 -2.27
N PHE A 51 -2.82 -2.97 -2.05
CA PHE A 51 -4.07 -3.09 -1.29
C PHE A 51 -5.06 -4.02 -2.00
N SER A 52 -5.59 -4.97 -1.26
CA SER A 52 -6.58 -5.92 -1.78
C SER A 52 -7.47 -6.39 -0.64
N LEU A 53 -8.77 -6.35 -0.85
CA LEU A 53 -9.77 -6.99 -0.01
C LEU A 53 -10.70 -7.84 -0.87
N PRO A 54 -11.32 -8.89 -0.32
CA PRO A 54 -12.37 -9.64 -1.00
C PRO A 54 -13.54 -8.73 -1.40
N ASP A 55 -14.01 -8.84 -2.65
CA ASP A 55 -15.12 -8.04 -3.19
C ASP A 55 -16.39 -8.13 -2.33
N GLU A 56 -16.63 -9.28 -1.70
CA GLU A 56 -17.77 -9.49 -0.80
C GLU A 56 -17.73 -8.61 0.46
N LEU A 57 -16.54 -8.33 1.01
CA LEU A 57 -16.41 -7.46 2.17
C LEU A 57 -16.73 -6.01 1.81
N VAL A 58 -16.25 -5.56 0.65
CA VAL A 58 -16.58 -4.23 0.11
C VAL A 58 -18.07 -4.10 -0.13
N ALA A 59 -18.69 -5.08 -0.80
CA ALA A 59 -20.13 -5.07 -1.08
C ALA A 59 -20.99 -5.10 0.20
N ASP A 60 -20.56 -5.82 1.22
CA ASP A 60 -21.24 -5.84 2.52
C ASP A 60 -21.10 -4.50 3.27
N PHE A 61 -19.94 -3.84 3.19
CA PHE A 61 -19.76 -2.49 3.69
C PHE A 61 -20.71 -1.51 3.01
N GLU A 62 -20.73 -1.45 1.69
CA GLU A 62 -21.60 -0.58 0.90
C GLU A 62 -23.08 -0.79 1.23
N LYS A 63 -23.49 -2.05 1.35
CA LYS A 63 -24.87 -2.40 1.71
C LYS A 63 -25.25 -1.96 3.13
N ARG A 64 -24.33 -2.05 4.10
CA ARG A 64 -24.59 -1.66 5.49
C ARG A 64 -24.65 -0.16 5.68
N THR A 65 -23.76 0.56 5.01
CA THR A 65 -23.61 2.01 5.17
C THR A 65 -24.43 2.82 4.17
N GLY A 66 -24.73 2.27 2.99
CA GLY A 66 -25.30 2.99 1.87
C GLY A 66 -24.30 3.86 1.13
N LEU A 67 -23.01 3.76 1.46
CA LEU A 67 -21.93 4.43 0.77
C LEU A 67 -21.49 3.65 -0.48
N ASP A 68 -20.90 4.35 -1.45
CA ASP A 68 -20.21 3.80 -2.62
C ASP A 68 -18.70 3.94 -2.40
N LEU A 69 -17.99 2.84 -2.12
CA LEU A 69 -16.57 2.84 -1.79
C LEU A 69 -15.69 2.76 -3.04
N GLU A 70 -15.13 3.90 -3.46
CA GLU A 70 -14.13 3.94 -4.52
C GLU A 70 -12.73 3.69 -3.95
N VAL A 71 -12.11 2.56 -4.26
CA VAL A 71 -10.69 2.29 -3.94
C VAL A 71 -9.81 2.86 -5.06
N ARG A 72 -8.83 3.70 -4.68
CA ARG A 72 -7.95 4.42 -5.62
C ARG A 72 -6.47 4.12 -5.36
N PRO A 73 -5.88 3.12 -6.02
CA PRO A 73 -4.44 2.85 -5.92
C PRO A 73 -3.60 4.04 -6.40
N SER A 74 -2.53 4.34 -5.69
CA SER A 74 -1.74 5.57 -5.92
C SER A 74 -0.23 5.36 -5.91
N GLY A 75 0.22 4.18 -6.26
CA GLY A 75 1.62 3.75 -6.22
C GLY A 75 1.95 3.06 -4.91
N ASP A 76 3.19 2.61 -4.72
CA ASP A 76 3.62 2.03 -3.46
C ASP A 76 3.68 3.12 -2.36
N ALA A 77 3.78 2.76 -1.10
CA ALA A 77 3.55 3.61 0.08
C ALA A 77 4.33 4.94 0.08
N GLY A 78 5.58 4.95 -0.36
CA GLY A 78 6.35 6.18 -0.48
C GLY A 78 5.82 7.11 -1.59
N THR A 79 5.37 6.55 -2.70
CA THR A 79 4.73 7.28 -3.79
C THR A 79 3.36 7.82 -3.35
N LEU A 80 2.56 6.99 -2.67
CA LEU A 80 1.30 7.37 -2.05
C LEU A 80 1.51 8.57 -1.11
N THR A 81 2.40 8.43 -0.12
CA THR A 81 2.67 9.51 0.86
C THR A 81 3.08 10.80 0.18
N ASN A 82 3.95 10.74 -0.85
CA ASN A 82 4.34 11.92 -1.59
C ASN A 82 3.16 12.59 -2.32
N LYS A 83 2.25 11.80 -2.91
CA LYS A 83 1.03 12.33 -3.54
C LYS A 83 0.13 13.00 -2.52
N LEU A 84 -0.13 12.36 -1.37
CA LEU A 84 -0.95 12.93 -0.31
C LEU A 84 -0.40 14.28 0.17
N VAL A 85 0.91 14.38 0.39
CA VAL A 85 1.57 15.65 0.75
C VAL A 85 1.41 16.72 -0.33
N LEU A 86 1.59 16.36 -1.60
CA LEU A 86 1.49 17.31 -2.72
C LEU A 86 0.07 17.80 -2.98
N THR A 87 -0.94 17.03 -2.56
CA THR A 87 -2.36 17.35 -2.79
C THR A 87 -3.11 17.69 -1.50
N LYS A 88 -2.40 17.99 -0.41
CA LYS A 88 -3.00 18.23 0.92
C LYS A 88 -4.00 19.38 0.98
N ASP A 89 -3.85 20.38 0.08
CA ASP A 89 -4.77 21.53 0.01
C ASP A 89 -5.99 21.26 -0.91
N ASP A 90 -5.98 20.15 -1.68
CA ASP A 90 -7.06 19.64 -2.53
C ASP A 90 -6.92 18.11 -2.58
N PRO A 91 -7.37 17.40 -1.53
CA PRO A 91 -7.08 16.00 -1.33
C PRO A 91 -7.68 15.12 -2.43
N ILE A 92 -6.94 14.09 -2.84
CA ILE A 92 -7.34 13.16 -3.91
C ILE A 92 -8.33 12.09 -3.47
N GLY A 93 -8.81 12.16 -2.24
CA GLY A 93 -9.79 11.24 -1.66
C GLY A 93 -10.21 11.69 -0.28
N ASP A 94 -10.91 10.81 0.45
CA ASP A 94 -11.47 11.10 1.77
C ASP A 94 -10.66 10.45 2.90
N VAL A 95 -10.14 9.28 2.66
CA VAL A 95 -9.34 8.49 3.59
C VAL A 95 -8.15 7.89 2.85
N ALA A 96 -7.02 7.78 3.53
CA ALA A 96 -5.86 7.07 2.99
C ALA A 96 -5.52 5.86 3.85
N PHE A 97 -5.04 4.78 3.21
CA PHE A 97 -4.48 3.60 3.86
C PHE A 97 -3.14 3.22 3.23
N GLY A 98 -2.17 2.77 4.05
CA GLY A 98 -0.87 2.31 3.60
C GLY A 98 0.25 3.34 3.73
N VAL A 99 0.03 4.40 4.52
CA VAL A 99 1.13 5.19 5.08
C VAL A 99 1.65 4.41 6.28
N ASP A 100 2.92 4.07 6.29
CA ASP A 100 3.52 3.25 7.35
C ASP A 100 4.43 4.05 8.29
N ASN A 101 4.92 3.39 9.34
CA ASN A 101 5.83 3.99 10.33
C ASN A 101 7.12 4.57 9.74
N THR A 102 7.53 4.19 8.52
CA THR A 102 8.72 4.76 7.85
C THR A 102 8.43 6.05 7.09
N PHE A 103 7.17 6.32 6.75
CA PHE A 103 6.72 7.50 6.00
C PHE A 103 5.80 8.43 6.80
N ALA A 104 5.23 7.96 7.91
CA ALA A 104 4.21 8.66 8.69
C ALA A 104 4.66 10.04 9.17
N SER A 105 5.88 10.19 9.70
CA SER A 105 6.39 11.47 10.21
C SER A 105 6.28 12.59 9.19
N ARG A 106 6.56 12.30 7.91
CA ARG A 106 6.42 13.28 6.82
C ARG A 106 4.97 13.70 6.60
N ALA A 107 4.04 12.74 6.56
CA ALA A 107 2.63 13.05 6.33
C ALA A 107 2.03 13.85 7.49
N LEU A 108 2.39 13.49 8.72
CA LEU A 108 1.99 14.21 9.94
C LEU A 108 2.56 15.64 9.96
N GLY A 109 3.86 15.79 9.72
CA GLY A 109 4.53 17.10 9.69
C GLY A 109 3.98 18.06 8.64
N GLU A 110 3.41 17.55 7.57
CA GLU A 110 2.77 18.34 6.50
C GLU A 110 1.27 18.57 6.72
N GLY A 111 0.65 17.98 7.75
CA GLY A 111 -0.76 18.19 8.06
C GLY A 111 -1.72 17.55 7.05
N VAL A 112 -1.38 16.35 6.59
CA VAL A 112 -2.16 15.59 5.60
C VAL A 112 -3.45 15.05 6.19
N PHE A 113 -3.49 14.75 7.51
CA PHE A 113 -4.57 14.04 8.15
C PHE A 113 -5.37 14.91 9.13
N ALA A 114 -6.65 14.58 9.28
CA ALA A 114 -7.56 15.08 10.30
C ALA A 114 -7.65 14.05 11.43
N SER A 115 -7.94 14.53 12.65
CA SER A 115 -8.08 13.68 13.84
C SER A 115 -9.32 12.79 13.75
N TYR A 116 -9.15 11.51 14.02
CA TYR A 116 -10.21 10.54 14.25
C TYR A 116 -9.73 9.44 15.20
N ALA A 117 -10.46 9.18 16.27
CA ALA A 117 -10.15 8.15 17.26
C ALA A 117 -11.20 7.03 17.22
N PRO A 118 -11.02 5.96 16.42
CA PRO A 118 -11.92 4.83 16.36
C PRO A 118 -11.85 3.98 17.64
N GLU A 119 -12.83 3.08 17.82
CA GLU A 119 -12.72 2.02 18.82
C GLU A 119 -11.71 0.95 18.32
N LEU A 120 -10.55 0.89 18.95
CA LEU A 120 -9.50 -0.04 18.55
C LEU A 120 -9.81 -1.48 18.98
N PRO A 121 -9.61 -2.49 18.11
CA PRO A 121 -9.69 -3.88 18.51
C PRO A 121 -8.57 -4.24 19.50
N PRO A 122 -8.76 -5.25 20.34
CA PRO A 122 -7.73 -5.69 21.29
C PRO A 122 -6.39 -6.00 20.60
N GLY A 123 -5.32 -5.40 21.09
CA GLY A 123 -3.96 -5.53 20.54
C GLY A 123 -3.54 -4.35 19.65
N ALA A 124 -4.48 -3.65 19.01
CA ALA A 124 -4.15 -2.57 18.08
C ALA A 124 -3.42 -1.40 18.75
N ALA A 125 -3.74 -1.09 20.00
CA ALA A 125 -3.06 -0.02 20.74
C ALA A 125 -1.54 -0.24 20.92
N ASP A 126 -1.06 -1.49 20.83
CA ASP A 126 0.37 -1.79 20.90
C ASP A 126 1.11 -1.35 19.62
N HIS A 127 0.37 -0.99 18.57
CA HIS A 127 0.86 -0.59 17.25
C HIS A 127 0.59 0.88 16.91
N GLU A 128 0.08 1.67 17.86
CA GLU A 128 -0.08 3.11 17.68
C GLU A 128 1.26 3.77 17.33
N LEU A 129 1.23 4.77 16.46
CA LEU A 129 2.42 5.47 16.04
C LEU A 129 2.97 6.33 17.19
N PRO A 130 4.20 6.10 17.66
CA PRO A 130 4.81 6.93 18.68
C PRO A 130 4.87 8.41 18.25
N GLY A 131 4.32 9.29 19.07
CA GLY A 131 4.31 10.74 18.82
C GLY A 131 3.08 11.27 18.07
N ASP A 132 2.17 10.43 17.65
CA ASP A 132 0.84 10.81 17.15
C ASP A 132 -0.11 11.08 18.34
N ALA A 133 -0.01 12.27 18.88
CA ALA A 133 -0.81 12.66 20.07
C ALA A 133 -2.22 13.17 19.74
N ASP A 134 -2.52 13.35 18.45
CA ASP A 134 -3.76 13.94 17.96
C ASP A 134 -4.67 12.92 17.26
N ASP A 135 -4.35 11.61 17.37
CA ASP A 135 -5.08 10.50 16.74
C ASP A 135 -5.30 10.73 15.24
N LEU A 136 -4.22 11.04 14.52
CA LEU A 136 -4.25 11.32 13.07
C LEU A 136 -4.14 10.06 12.23
N LEU A 137 -3.53 9.00 12.78
CA LEU A 137 -3.26 7.74 12.12
C LEU A 137 -3.69 6.54 12.98
N THR A 138 -4.49 5.68 12.41
CA THR A 138 -5.01 4.46 13.04
C THR A 138 -4.26 3.24 12.52
N PRO A 139 -3.65 2.38 13.38
CA PRO A 139 -2.99 1.16 12.93
C PRO A 139 -4.01 0.14 12.41
N VAL A 140 -3.73 -0.45 11.26
CA VAL A 140 -4.61 -1.43 10.59
C VAL A 140 -3.98 -2.80 10.52
N ASP A 141 -2.71 -2.87 10.17
CA ASP A 141 -1.97 -4.12 10.07
C ASP A 141 -0.50 -3.94 10.44
N THR A 142 0.18 -5.08 10.57
CA THR A 142 1.60 -5.11 10.93
C THR A 142 2.31 -6.25 10.22
N GLY A 143 3.61 -6.08 10.03
CA GLY A 143 4.51 -7.08 9.48
C GLY A 143 5.94 -6.79 9.88
N ALA A 144 6.84 -7.64 9.42
CA ALA A 144 8.25 -7.34 9.46
C ALA A 144 8.84 -7.50 8.06
N VAL A 145 9.45 -6.44 7.56
CA VAL A 145 10.15 -6.44 6.27
C VAL A 145 11.47 -7.15 6.43
N CYS A 146 11.62 -8.28 5.75
CA CYS A 146 12.77 -9.18 5.86
C CYS A 146 13.33 -9.52 4.48
N LEU A 147 14.58 -9.94 4.44
CA LEU A 147 15.12 -10.62 3.27
C LEU A 147 14.48 -12.01 3.17
N ASN A 148 13.92 -12.34 2.01
CA ASN A 148 13.33 -13.64 1.69
C ASN A 148 14.20 -14.39 0.69
N VAL A 149 14.26 -15.71 0.84
CA VAL A 149 15.14 -16.62 0.10
C VAL A 149 14.32 -17.72 -0.55
N ASP A 150 14.56 -17.99 -1.83
CA ASP A 150 14.09 -19.20 -2.52
C ASP A 150 14.97 -20.39 -2.16
N ASP A 151 14.59 -21.12 -1.11
CA ASP A 151 15.33 -22.29 -0.63
C ASP A 151 15.36 -23.42 -1.68
N ALA A 152 14.31 -23.56 -2.47
CA ALA A 152 14.24 -24.56 -3.53
C ALA A 152 15.24 -24.24 -4.65
N TRP A 153 15.38 -22.99 -5.06
CA TRP A 153 16.35 -22.55 -6.07
C TRP A 153 17.79 -22.86 -5.64
N TYR A 154 18.14 -22.60 -4.37
CA TYR A 154 19.46 -22.89 -3.82
C TYR A 154 19.70 -24.39 -3.69
N ALA A 155 18.72 -25.16 -3.22
CA ALA A 155 18.81 -26.61 -3.08
C ALA A 155 19.00 -27.31 -4.43
N GLU A 156 18.28 -26.89 -5.47
CA GLU A 156 18.42 -27.46 -6.83
C GLU A 156 19.83 -27.26 -7.43
N ARG A 157 20.57 -26.26 -6.97
CA ARG A 157 21.90 -25.88 -7.47
C ARG A 157 23.04 -26.32 -6.55
N ASP A 158 22.73 -26.98 -5.44
CA ASP A 158 23.69 -27.35 -4.39
C ASP A 158 24.50 -26.13 -3.89
N LEU A 159 23.79 -24.98 -3.74
CA LEU A 159 24.35 -23.73 -3.26
C LEU A 159 23.84 -23.43 -1.84
N ALA A 160 24.68 -22.82 -1.01
CA ALA A 160 24.24 -22.30 0.28
C ALA A 160 23.55 -20.95 0.12
N PRO A 161 22.35 -20.73 0.66
CA PRO A 161 21.72 -19.42 0.66
C PRO A 161 22.47 -18.45 1.60
N PRO A 162 22.32 -17.11 1.41
CA PRO A 162 22.84 -16.13 2.35
C PRO A 162 22.13 -16.27 3.70
N ARG A 163 22.77 -15.78 4.75
CA ARG A 163 22.24 -15.81 6.13
C ARG A 163 22.26 -14.45 6.81
N THR A 164 23.05 -13.54 6.29
CA THR A 164 23.28 -12.21 6.87
C THR A 164 23.21 -11.13 5.79
N LEU A 165 23.10 -9.89 6.19
CA LEU A 165 23.18 -8.76 5.25
C LEU A 165 24.56 -8.65 4.59
N GLU A 166 25.62 -9.02 5.30
CA GLU A 166 26.99 -8.99 4.80
C GLU A 166 27.16 -9.97 3.64
N ASP A 167 26.54 -11.15 3.71
CA ASP A 167 26.61 -12.15 2.63
C ASP A 167 26.13 -11.57 1.28
N LEU A 168 25.15 -10.64 1.30
CA LEU A 168 24.60 -10.06 0.07
C LEU A 168 25.60 -9.27 -0.76
N THR A 169 26.70 -8.84 -0.17
CA THR A 169 27.79 -8.14 -0.87
C THR A 169 28.88 -9.10 -1.40
N GLU A 170 28.81 -10.39 -1.01
CA GLU A 170 29.74 -11.41 -1.44
C GLU A 170 29.53 -11.78 -2.92
N PRO A 171 30.62 -12.05 -3.68
CA PRO A 171 30.52 -12.44 -5.08
C PRO A 171 29.69 -13.71 -5.35
N ALA A 172 29.52 -14.57 -4.34
CA ALA A 172 28.69 -15.78 -4.43
C ALA A 172 27.20 -15.47 -4.67
N TYR A 173 26.74 -14.30 -4.23
CA TYR A 173 25.34 -13.85 -4.34
C TYR A 173 25.14 -12.74 -5.38
N ARG A 174 26.12 -12.59 -6.28
CA ARG A 174 26.04 -11.60 -7.36
C ARG A 174 24.80 -11.80 -8.23
N ASP A 175 24.12 -10.68 -8.53
CA ASP A 175 22.93 -10.63 -9.38
C ASP A 175 21.71 -11.42 -8.85
N GLN A 176 21.66 -11.74 -7.55
CA GLN A 176 20.60 -12.58 -6.98
C GLN A 176 19.52 -11.81 -6.24
N LEU A 177 19.81 -10.60 -5.75
CA LEU A 177 18.87 -9.81 -4.96
C LEU A 177 18.03 -8.86 -5.81
N VAL A 178 16.73 -8.81 -5.52
CA VAL A 178 15.83 -7.74 -5.95
C VAL A 178 15.16 -7.09 -4.74
N LEU A 179 15.01 -5.77 -4.77
CA LEU A 179 14.38 -5.01 -3.72
C LEU A 179 13.74 -3.72 -4.28
N PRO A 180 12.66 -3.23 -3.69
CA PRO A 180 12.08 -1.96 -4.11
C PRO A 180 12.91 -0.77 -3.64
N GLY A 181 12.75 0.38 -4.32
CA GLY A 181 13.48 1.59 -3.99
C GLY A 181 13.04 2.24 -2.68
N ALA A 182 14.01 2.74 -1.91
CA ALA A 182 13.74 3.36 -0.61
C ALA A 182 12.88 4.64 -0.68
N ALA A 183 12.90 5.36 -1.81
CA ALA A 183 12.14 6.59 -1.98
C ALA A 183 10.65 6.36 -2.30
N THR A 184 10.30 5.16 -2.79
CA THR A 184 8.98 4.87 -3.37
C THR A 184 8.19 3.82 -2.60
N SER A 185 8.86 2.96 -1.82
CA SER A 185 8.28 1.76 -1.21
C SER A 185 8.61 1.63 0.26
N SER A 186 7.64 1.19 1.09
CA SER A 186 7.84 0.87 2.50
C SER A 186 8.93 -0.18 2.71
N PRO A 187 8.90 -1.37 2.08
CA PRO A 187 9.97 -2.33 2.22
C PRO A 187 11.34 -1.76 1.84
N GLY A 188 11.43 -0.95 0.78
CA GLY A 188 12.68 -0.31 0.40
C GLY A 188 13.21 0.67 1.45
N MET A 189 12.33 1.49 2.03
CA MET A 189 12.69 2.41 3.11
C MET A 189 13.06 1.66 4.39
N ALA A 190 12.32 0.63 4.76
CA ALA A 190 12.61 -0.24 5.89
C ALA A 190 14.01 -0.87 5.78
N PHE A 191 14.39 -1.32 4.58
CA PHE A 191 15.73 -1.87 4.34
C PHE A 191 16.82 -0.80 4.44
N LEU A 192 16.59 0.40 3.91
CA LEU A 192 17.52 1.52 4.10
C LEU A 192 17.72 1.80 5.59
N LEU A 193 16.63 1.90 6.35
CA LEU A 193 16.68 2.14 7.80
C LEU A 193 17.37 0.98 8.55
N THR A 194 17.13 -0.27 8.14
CA THR A 194 17.84 -1.44 8.68
C THR A 194 19.35 -1.29 8.49
N THR A 195 19.80 -0.88 7.30
CA THR A 195 21.23 -0.70 7.03
C THR A 195 21.84 0.47 7.82
N ILE A 196 21.09 1.56 8.01
CA ILE A 196 21.49 2.69 8.85
C ILE A 196 21.62 2.25 10.30
N ALA A 197 20.61 1.57 10.85
CA ALA A 197 20.64 1.08 12.23
C ALA A 197 21.77 0.08 12.49
N ARG A 198 22.07 -0.79 11.50
CA ARG A 198 23.11 -1.80 11.62
C ARG A 198 24.53 -1.26 11.47
N TYR A 199 24.77 -0.41 10.46
CA TYR A 199 26.11 -0.01 10.06
C TYR A 199 26.48 1.42 10.47
N GLY A 200 25.53 2.21 11.02
CA GLY A 200 25.77 3.61 11.39
C GLY A 200 26.31 4.39 10.18
N GLU A 201 27.43 5.11 10.35
CA GLU A 201 28.06 5.88 9.27
C GLU A 201 28.52 5.03 8.07
N GLY A 202 28.64 3.72 8.22
CA GLY A 202 29.05 2.79 7.16
C GLY A 202 27.93 2.35 6.21
N TRP A 203 26.68 2.75 6.44
CA TRP A 203 25.53 2.31 5.63
C TRP A 203 25.70 2.62 4.12
N ALA A 204 26.29 3.75 3.80
CA ALA A 204 26.51 4.19 2.42
C ALA A 204 27.55 3.31 1.69
N ASP A 205 28.58 2.84 2.40
CA ASP A 205 29.57 1.91 1.84
C ASP A 205 28.95 0.54 1.59
N TYR A 206 28.14 0.04 2.51
CA TYR A 206 27.35 -1.20 2.31
C TYR A 206 26.48 -1.14 1.05
N TRP A 207 25.74 -0.04 0.84
CA TRP A 207 24.93 0.13 -0.36
C TRP A 207 25.73 0.19 -1.66
N ARG A 208 26.94 0.80 -1.64
CA ARG A 208 27.84 0.77 -2.81
C ARG A 208 28.27 -0.65 -3.17
N GLU A 209 28.62 -1.45 -2.15
CA GLU A 209 28.99 -2.85 -2.32
C GLU A 209 27.80 -3.68 -2.82
N LEU A 210 26.61 -3.49 -2.23
CA LEU A 210 25.39 -4.17 -2.62
C LEU A 210 25.02 -3.91 -4.09
N MET A 211 25.05 -2.63 -4.53
CA MET A 211 24.79 -2.25 -5.92
C MET A 211 25.90 -2.77 -6.85
N ALA A 212 27.17 -2.74 -6.45
CA ALA A 212 28.26 -3.32 -7.22
C ALA A 212 28.16 -4.84 -7.33
N ASN A 213 27.49 -5.50 -6.39
CA ASN A 213 27.16 -6.92 -6.47
C ASN A 213 25.89 -7.23 -7.28
N GLY A 214 25.30 -6.23 -7.96
CA GLY A 214 24.21 -6.40 -8.91
C GLY A 214 22.83 -6.52 -8.28
N ALA A 215 22.61 -5.94 -7.11
CA ALA A 215 21.28 -5.80 -6.56
C ALA A 215 20.39 -4.99 -7.52
N ARG A 216 19.16 -5.48 -7.76
CA ARG A 216 18.21 -4.85 -8.68
C ARG A 216 17.17 -4.07 -7.90
N LEU A 217 16.99 -2.80 -8.27
CA LEU A 217 15.94 -1.94 -7.73
C LEU A 217 14.70 -1.97 -8.62
N THR A 218 13.53 -1.97 -7.98
CA THR A 218 12.22 -1.87 -8.63
C THR A 218 11.46 -0.65 -8.13
N SER A 219 10.37 -0.31 -8.79
CA SER A 219 9.51 0.84 -8.42
C SER A 219 8.72 0.61 -7.13
N GLY A 220 8.41 -0.66 -6.81
CA GLY A 220 7.61 -1.05 -5.65
C GLY A 220 7.70 -2.55 -5.36
N TRP A 221 7.04 -2.94 -4.25
CA TRP A 221 7.03 -4.33 -3.78
C TRP A 221 6.40 -5.31 -4.78
N SER A 222 5.27 -4.95 -5.39
CA SER A 222 4.61 -5.83 -6.36
C SER A 222 5.52 -6.21 -7.53
N GLU A 223 6.30 -5.27 -8.05
CA GLU A 223 7.28 -5.56 -9.10
C GLU A 223 8.40 -6.46 -8.58
N ALA A 224 8.96 -6.16 -7.39
CA ALA A 224 10.03 -6.96 -6.81
C ALA A 224 9.59 -8.40 -6.53
N TYR A 225 8.46 -8.56 -5.82
CA TYR A 225 8.01 -9.86 -5.36
C TYR A 225 7.30 -10.66 -6.46
N GLN A 226 6.30 -10.08 -7.13
CA GLN A 226 5.45 -10.83 -8.07
C GLN A 226 6.07 -11.01 -9.46
N ALA A 227 6.93 -10.07 -9.90
CA ALA A 227 7.50 -10.14 -11.25
C ALA A 227 8.96 -10.64 -11.28
N GLU A 228 9.81 -10.23 -10.32
CA GLU A 228 11.25 -10.46 -10.38
C GLU A 228 11.73 -11.63 -9.50
N PHE A 229 11.01 -11.93 -8.42
CA PHE A 229 11.35 -13.06 -7.52
C PHE A 229 10.95 -14.39 -8.12
N THR A 230 11.82 -15.39 -7.99
CA THR A 230 11.61 -16.73 -8.57
C THR A 230 10.38 -17.47 -8.05
N GLN A 231 9.86 -17.12 -6.86
CA GLN A 231 8.67 -17.72 -6.24
C GLN A 231 7.46 -16.77 -6.22
N GLY A 232 7.55 -15.62 -6.88
CA GLY A 232 6.49 -14.60 -6.88
C GLY A 232 5.30 -14.89 -7.81
N GLY A 233 5.33 -16.02 -8.53
CA GLY A 233 4.27 -16.42 -9.47
C GLY A 233 4.44 -15.89 -10.89
N GLY A 234 5.44 -15.02 -11.15
CA GLY A 234 5.87 -14.56 -12.48
C GLY A 234 7.00 -15.41 -13.07
N GLU A 235 7.70 -14.84 -14.02
CA GLU A 235 8.90 -15.43 -14.67
C GLU A 235 10.20 -14.83 -14.08
N GLY A 236 10.19 -14.49 -12.78
CA GLY A 236 11.31 -13.86 -12.10
C GLY A 236 12.57 -14.75 -12.04
N GLU A 237 13.74 -14.12 -12.05
CA GLU A 237 15.04 -14.81 -12.07
C GLU A 237 15.85 -14.59 -10.79
N ARG A 238 15.35 -13.76 -9.83
CA ARG A 238 16.06 -13.41 -8.60
C ARG A 238 15.63 -14.30 -7.43
N PRO A 239 16.53 -15.13 -6.86
CA PRO A 239 16.18 -16.02 -5.74
C PRO A 239 16.16 -15.34 -4.37
N LEU A 240 16.52 -14.06 -4.30
CA LEU A 240 16.49 -13.24 -3.08
C LEU A 240 15.62 -12.02 -3.33
N VAL A 241 14.69 -11.77 -2.41
CA VAL A 241 13.80 -10.61 -2.47
C VAL A 241 13.61 -9.98 -1.11
N LEU A 242 13.45 -8.68 -1.07
CA LEU A 242 12.97 -7.98 0.12
C LEU A 242 11.45 -8.06 0.16
N SER A 243 10.91 -8.70 1.19
CA SER A 243 9.48 -8.89 1.41
C SER A 243 9.18 -9.04 2.91
N TYR A 244 8.16 -9.77 3.28
CA TYR A 244 7.69 -9.88 4.66
C TYR A 244 8.05 -11.21 5.33
N ASP A 245 8.06 -11.23 6.66
CA ASP A 245 8.17 -12.45 7.48
C ASP A 245 7.04 -13.45 7.21
N SER A 246 5.91 -12.97 6.71
CA SER A 246 4.72 -13.73 6.30
C SER A 246 4.85 -14.41 4.93
N SER A 247 5.69 -13.91 4.04
CA SER A 247 5.78 -14.37 2.63
C SER A 247 5.98 -15.89 2.48
N PRO A 248 6.71 -16.59 3.37
CA PRO A 248 6.84 -18.04 3.27
C PRO A 248 5.54 -18.83 3.39
N ALA A 249 4.46 -18.25 3.96
CA ALA A 249 3.15 -18.87 4.01
C ALA A 249 2.47 -19.00 2.63
N PHE A 250 2.89 -18.21 1.64
CA PHE A 250 2.34 -18.19 0.29
C PHE A 250 3.05 -19.13 -0.70
N THR A 251 4.21 -19.66 -0.33
CA THR A 251 5.02 -20.53 -1.19
C THR A 251 5.01 -21.99 -0.71
N VAL A 252 3.92 -22.40 -0.05
CA VAL A 252 3.77 -23.75 0.49
C VAL A 252 3.50 -24.75 -0.63
N SER A 253 4.36 -25.76 -0.76
CA SER A 253 4.20 -26.87 -1.69
C SER A 253 4.48 -28.19 -0.97
N GLY A 254 3.61 -29.19 -1.12
CA GLY A 254 3.74 -30.47 -0.44
C GLY A 254 3.73 -30.40 1.10
N GLY A 255 3.19 -29.32 1.67
CA GLY A 255 3.09 -29.11 3.13
C GLY A 255 4.31 -28.44 3.78
N ALA A 256 5.30 -28.04 2.99
CA ALA A 256 6.44 -27.22 3.41
C ALA A 256 6.55 -25.95 2.55
N SER A 257 7.04 -24.86 3.13
CA SER A 257 7.37 -23.68 2.33
C SER A 257 8.61 -23.93 1.48
N THR A 258 8.62 -23.42 0.26
CA THR A 258 9.78 -23.42 -0.64
C THR A 258 10.69 -22.20 -0.42
N THR A 259 10.25 -21.28 0.41
CA THR A 259 11.00 -20.06 0.78
C THR A 259 11.14 -19.92 2.28
N SER A 260 12.08 -19.10 2.71
CA SER A 260 12.26 -18.69 4.10
C SER A 260 12.53 -17.20 4.21
N ALA A 261 12.15 -16.61 5.36
CA ALA A 261 12.52 -15.25 5.72
C ALA A 261 13.73 -15.27 6.68
N LEU A 262 14.74 -14.41 6.43
CA LEU A 262 15.89 -14.25 7.31
C LEU A 262 15.52 -13.31 8.45
N LEU A 263 15.04 -13.86 9.56
CA LEU A 263 14.41 -13.12 10.65
C LEU A 263 15.33 -12.11 11.35
N ASP A 264 16.66 -12.31 11.29
CA ASP A 264 17.63 -11.36 11.85
C ASP A 264 17.82 -10.08 10.99
N THR A 265 17.21 -10.05 9.78
CA THR A 265 17.27 -8.91 8.87
C THR A 265 16.03 -8.03 8.92
N CYS A 266 15.07 -8.37 9.73
CA CYS A 266 13.73 -7.80 9.69
C CYS A 266 13.65 -6.41 10.34
N PHE A 267 12.88 -5.53 9.70
CA PHE A 267 12.46 -4.21 10.21
C PHE A 267 10.95 -4.24 10.48
N GLU A 268 10.53 -3.70 11.62
CA GLU A 268 9.10 -3.64 11.97
C GLU A 268 8.36 -2.65 11.07
N GLN A 269 7.22 -3.08 10.54
CA GLN A 269 6.32 -2.25 9.76
C GLN A 269 4.91 -2.30 10.35
N VAL A 270 4.30 -1.13 10.47
CA VAL A 270 2.89 -0.94 10.81
C VAL A 270 2.30 -0.02 9.75
N GLU A 271 1.19 -0.43 9.15
CA GLU A 271 0.46 0.39 8.18
C GLU A 271 -0.75 1.04 8.85
N TYR A 272 -0.97 2.28 8.48
CA TYR A 272 -1.99 3.13 9.08
C TYR A 272 -3.02 3.59 8.05
N ALA A 273 -4.23 3.82 8.56
CA ALA A 273 -5.27 4.58 7.89
C ALA A 273 -5.47 5.95 8.58
N GLY A 274 -5.87 6.95 7.82
CA GLY A 274 -6.19 8.28 8.36
C GLY A 274 -7.17 9.03 7.48
N VAL A 275 -8.05 9.82 8.09
CA VAL A 275 -8.96 10.75 7.40
C VAL A 275 -8.13 11.86 6.77
N LEU A 276 -8.33 12.15 5.49
CA LEU A 276 -7.60 13.25 4.83
C LEU A 276 -8.14 14.61 5.28
N ALA A 277 -7.24 15.52 5.63
CA ALA A 277 -7.62 16.89 5.96
C ALA A 277 -8.25 17.56 4.73
N GLY A 278 -9.50 18.04 4.89
CA GLY A 278 -10.26 18.61 3.79
C GLY A 278 -11.00 17.58 2.90
N ALA A 279 -11.19 16.36 3.39
CA ALA A 279 -12.03 15.34 2.74
C ALA A 279 -13.43 15.88 2.42
N ASP A 280 -13.96 15.50 1.26
CA ASP A 280 -15.33 15.83 0.85
C ASP A 280 -16.38 15.10 1.70
N ASN A 281 -16.05 13.86 2.12
CA ASN A 281 -16.90 12.99 2.94
C ASN A 281 -16.15 12.47 4.18
N PRO A 282 -15.88 13.32 5.18
CA PRO A 282 -15.15 12.91 6.39
C PRO A 282 -15.90 11.85 7.21
N ASP A 283 -17.23 11.95 7.34
CA ASP A 283 -18.04 10.94 8.05
C ASP A 283 -17.99 9.56 7.36
N GLY A 284 -17.92 9.54 6.04
CA GLY A 284 -17.69 8.31 5.26
C GLY A 284 -16.28 7.77 5.44
N ALA A 285 -15.28 8.64 5.52
CA ALA A 285 -13.89 8.28 5.76
C ALA A 285 -13.70 7.59 7.12
N GLU A 286 -14.34 8.11 8.19
CA GLU A 286 -14.37 7.50 9.51
C GLU A 286 -14.97 6.09 9.47
N GLN A 287 -16.09 5.91 8.77
CA GLN A 287 -16.72 4.60 8.58
C GLN A 287 -15.82 3.61 7.82
N VAL A 288 -14.99 4.09 6.88
CA VAL A 288 -14.01 3.23 6.19
C VAL A 288 -12.90 2.80 7.17
N ILE A 289 -12.42 3.66 8.06
CA ILE A 289 -11.44 3.27 9.08
C ILE A 289 -12.05 2.21 10.01
N ASP A 290 -13.27 2.41 10.50
CA ASP A 290 -13.99 1.42 11.32
C ASP A 290 -14.16 0.08 10.57
N PHE A 291 -14.43 0.14 9.27
CA PHE A 291 -14.52 -1.05 8.42
C PHE A 291 -13.17 -1.79 8.32
N LEU A 292 -12.06 -1.08 8.13
CA LEU A 292 -10.72 -1.68 8.10
C LEU A 292 -10.35 -2.36 9.43
N LEU A 293 -10.90 -1.87 10.55
CA LEU A 293 -10.71 -2.46 11.87
C LEU A 293 -11.70 -3.57 12.22
N SER A 294 -12.72 -3.83 11.40
CA SER A 294 -13.73 -4.87 11.65
C SER A 294 -13.10 -6.27 11.68
N ASP A 295 -13.69 -7.17 12.47
CA ASP A 295 -13.22 -8.55 12.60
C ASP A 295 -13.13 -9.27 11.25
N GLU A 296 -14.07 -8.99 10.34
CA GLU A 296 -14.12 -9.58 9.01
C GLU A 296 -12.95 -9.13 8.14
N VAL A 297 -12.64 -7.83 8.12
CA VAL A 297 -11.49 -7.31 7.37
C VAL A 297 -10.19 -7.77 8.00
N GLN A 298 -10.05 -7.66 9.33
CA GLN A 298 -8.85 -8.10 10.04
C GLN A 298 -8.57 -9.60 9.80
N ALA A 299 -9.60 -10.44 9.74
CA ALA A 299 -9.45 -11.86 9.42
C ALA A 299 -9.05 -12.12 7.96
N ALA A 300 -9.37 -11.21 7.03
CA ALA A 300 -9.03 -11.34 5.61
C ALA A 300 -7.60 -10.86 5.29
N LEU A 301 -7.03 -9.93 6.07
CA LEU A 301 -5.72 -9.32 5.80
C LEU A 301 -4.60 -10.33 5.51
N PRO A 302 -4.44 -11.43 6.27
CA PRO A 302 -3.38 -12.38 6.01
C PRO A 302 -3.38 -12.90 4.57
N GLU A 303 -4.49 -13.37 4.08
CA GLU A 303 -4.58 -14.00 2.76
C GLU A 303 -4.74 -12.99 1.61
N SER A 304 -5.16 -11.75 1.91
CA SER A 304 -5.39 -10.70 0.91
C SER A 304 -4.19 -9.80 0.72
N MET A 305 -3.46 -9.46 1.80
CA MET A 305 -2.42 -8.44 1.78
C MET A 305 -1.05 -8.90 2.28
N TYR A 306 -0.89 -10.16 2.68
CA TYR A 306 0.39 -10.70 3.16
C TYR A 306 0.89 -10.09 4.49
N VAL A 307 -0.01 -9.53 5.29
CA VAL A 307 0.30 -8.83 6.55
C VAL A 307 -0.45 -9.47 7.73
N PHE A 308 -0.03 -9.18 8.95
CA PHE A 308 -0.72 -9.62 10.15
C PHE A 308 -1.75 -8.58 10.59
N PRO A 309 -2.94 -8.99 11.05
CA PRO A 309 -3.92 -8.08 11.62
C PRO A 309 -3.36 -7.45 12.91
N VAL A 310 -3.75 -6.21 13.23
CA VAL A 310 -3.48 -5.61 14.54
C VAL A 310 -4.41 -6.18 15.62
N SER A 311 -5.53 -6.80 15.22
CA SER A 311 -6.46 -7.44 16.15
C SER A 311 -5.89 -8.74 16.69
N ALA A 312 -5.60 -8.79 17.99
CA ALA A 312 -5.16 -10.00 18.70
C ALA A 312 -6.23 -11.10 18.81
N GLN A 313 -7.48 -10.80 18.41
CA GLN A 313 -8.59 -11.76 18.45
C GLN A 313 -8.71 -12.60 17.18
N VAL A 314 -8.04 -12.21 16.11
CA VAL A 314 -8.08 -12.94 14.84
C VAL A 314 -7.25 -14.21 14.94
N GLU A 315 -7.88 -15.34 14.61
CA GLU A 315 -7.19 -16.61 14.44
C GLU A 315 -6.54 -16.68 13.05
N LEU A 316 -5.20 -16.77 13.02
CA LEU A 316 -4.45 -16.82 11.77
C LEU A 316 -4.71 -18.14 11.02
N PRO A 317 -4.73 -18.11 9.67
CA PRO A 317 -4.80 -19.32 8.86
C PRO A 317 -3.70 -20.33 9.23
N ALA A 318 -4.01 -21.64 9.19
CA ALA A 318 -3.09 -22.69 9.63
C ALA A 318 -1.72 -22.69 8.92
N ALA A 319 -1.68 -22.23 7.66
CA ALA A 319 -0.44 -22.05 6.92
C ALA A 319 0.43 -20.94 7.53
N TRP A 320 -0.19 -19.84 7.96
CA TRP A 320 0.47 -18.71 8.62
C TRP A 320 1.08 -19.11 9.96
N ALA A 321 0.30 -19.77 10.81
CA ALA A 321 0.77 -20.26 12.11
C ALA A 321 2.01 -21.16 11.97
N ARG A 322 2.18 -21.83 10.82
CA ARG A 322 3.28 -22.78 10.58
C ARG A 322 4.44 -22.18 9.81
N HIS A 323 4.17 -21.30 8.84
CA HIS A 323 5.17 -20.88 7.82
C HIS A 323 5.45 -19.38 7.81
N ALA A 324 4.77 -18.59 8.66
CA ALA A 324 5.02 -17.17 8.86
C ALA A 324 5.54 -16.90 10.30
N PRO A 325 6.76 -17.34 10.65
CA PRO A 325 7.30 -17.12 11.99
C PRO A 325 7.65 -15.65 12.18
N ARG A 326 7.17 -15.06 13.29
CA ARG A 326 7.54 -13.70 13.66
C ARG A 326 9.00 -13.65 14.16
N PRO A 327 9.76 -12.59 13.84
CA PRO A 327 11.08 -12.37 14.40
C PRO A 327 10.99 -12.10 15.91
N GLU A 328 11.96 -12.61 16.69
CA GLU A 328 12.04 -12.31 18.13
C GLU A 328 12.43 -10.84 18.39
N ARG A 329 13.10 -10.24 17.46
CA ARG A 329 13.54 -8.82 17.47
C ARG A 329 13.60 -8.29 16.06
N THR A 330 13.18 -7.04 15.91
CA THR A 330 13.26 -6.29 14.65
C THR A 330 14.24 -5.12 14.79
N TRP A 331 14.79 -4.70 13.66
CA TRP A 331 15.45 -3.41 13.57
C TRP A 331 14.37 -2.32 13.63
N GLN A 332 14.73 -1.22 14.27
CA GLN A 332 13.87 -0.04 14.40
C GLN A 332 14.75 1.20 14.37
N VAL A 333 14.19 2.31 13.93
CA VAL A 333 14.77 3.65 14.04
C VAL A 333 13.70 4.55 14.65
N ASP A 334 14.09 5.39 15.58
CA ASP A 334 13.13 6.29 16.24
C ASP A 334 12.44 7.18 15.21
N PRO A 335 11.09 7.31 15.24
CA PRO A 335 10.35 8.15 14.30
C PRO A 335 10.85 9.61 14.23
N ALA A 336 11.31 10.18 15.35
CA ALA A 336 11.88 11.53 15.37
C ALA A 336 13.23 11.57 14.63
N GLU A 337 14.06 10.52 14.74
CA GLU A 337 15.31 10.39 13.98
C GLU A 337 15.03 10.24 12.48
N ILE A 338 13.98 9.48 12.11
CA ILE A 338 13.55 9.36 10.72
C ILE A 338 13.12 10.73 10.19
N ASP A 339 12.30 11.47 10.94
CA ASP A 339 11.83 12.80 10.52
C ASP A 339 12.99 13.77 10.27
N GLU A 340 13.95 13.82 11.19
CA GLU A 340 15.11 14.72 11.11
C GLU A 340 16.02 14.40 9.92
N ASN A 341 16.26 13.11 9.63
CA ASN A 341 17.35 12.70 8.75
C ASN A 341 16.89 12.14 7.40
N ARG A 342 15.64 11.72 7.27
CA ARG A 342 15.10 11.02 6.09
C ARG A 342 15.43 11.71 4.76
N ALA A 343 15.26 13.02 4.70
CA ALA A 343 15.53 13.78 3.47
C ALA A 343 17.03 13.76 3.09
N ALA A 344 17.92 13.72 4.07
CA ALA A 344 19.37 13.63 3.84
C ALA A 344 19.75 12.21 3.40
N TRP A 345 19.25 11.19 4.11
CA TRP A 345 19.48 9.78 3.77
C TRP A 345 18.98 9.43 2.37
N LEU A 346 17.77 9.87 2.00
CA LEU A 346 17.22 9.62 0.66
C LEU A 346 18.01 10.33 -0.44
N ARG A 347 18.49 11.55 -0.21
CA ARG A 347 19.36 12.23 -1.20
C ARG A 347 20.65 11.45 -1.42
N GLU A 348 21.34 11.06 -0.34
CA GLU A 348 22.58 10.29 -0.43
C GLU A 348 22.35 8.92 -1.07
N TRP A 349 21.28 8.22 -0.67
CA TRP A 349 20.89 6.93 -1.25
C TRP A 349 20.63 7.05 -2.76
N ASN A 350 19.83 8.03 -3.19
CA ASN A 350 19.57 8.29 -4.60
C ASN A 350 20.86 8.54 -5.41
N ASP A 351 21.80 9.31 -4.84
CA ASP A 351 23.11 9.56 -5.48
C ASP A 351 23.96 8.29 -5.60
N LEU A 352 23.81 7.35 -4.67
CA LEU A 352 24.50 6.06 -4.69
C LEU A 352 23.93 5.11 -5.74
N VAL A 353 22.61 4.97 -5.80
CA VAL A 353 21.94 3.98 -6.67
C VAL A 353 21.79 4.44 -8.11
N ALA A 354 21.93 5.72 -8.39
CA ALA A 354 21.88 6.28 -9.76
C ALA A 354 23.18 6.07 -10.57
N ARG A 355 24.24 5.53 -9.95
CA ARG A 355 25.57 5.30 -10.55
C ARG A 355 25.73 3.91 -11.11
#